data_f7afc259623cedbdd09cd91bf8315ff2
#
_entry.id   f7afc259623cedbdd09cd91bf8315ff2
#
_cell.length_a   1.000
_cell.length_b   1.000
_cell.length_c   1.000
_cell.angle_alpha   90.00
_cell.angle_beta   90.00
_cell.angle_gamma   90.00
#
_symmetry.space_group_name_H-M   'P 1'
#
loop_
_entity.id
_entity.type
_entity.pdbx_description
1 polymer ?
#
loop_
_entity_poly.entity_id
_entity_poly.type
_entity_poly.pdbx_seq_one_letter_code
_entity_poly.pdbx_strand_id
1 'polypeptide(L)'
;MKAVLCKAFGPAESLVLEDVASPVEKKNEILLDVHAAGVNFPDTLIIEGKYQFKPPFPFSPGGEAAGVVSAVGEKVSHLKVGDRVMALTGWGSFAEQVAVPGYNVLPIPPSMDFNTAAAFSMTYGTSMHALKQRGNLQPGETLLVLGASGGVGLAAVEIGKAMGARVIAAASSAEKLAVAKAAGADELINYSETSLKDEIKRLTDGQGADVIYDPVGGDLFDQAIRAIAWNGRLLVVGFASGRIPELPVNLALLKGAAVVGVFWGSFAQRQPQDNAANFQQLFGWFAEGKLKPLVSQVYPLSNAAQAINDLGQRKAVGKVVVQVR
;
A
#
# COMPACT_ATOMS: atom_id res chain seq x y z
N MET A 1 15.92 8.20 22.34
CA MET A 1 14.58 7.98 21.80
C MET A 1 14.25 6.50 21.85
N LYS A 2 12.96 6.15 21.93
CA LYS A 2 12.51 4.76 21.83
C LYS A 2 12.40 4.30 20.39
N ALA A 3 12.85 3.06 20.11
CA ALA A 3 12.72 2.42 18.80
C ALA A 3 12.50 0.92 18.95
N VAL A 4 11.68 0.35 18.07
CA VAL A 4 11.55 -1.10 17.92
C VAL A 4 12.66 -1.56 16.98
N LEU A 5 13.47 -2.51 17.42
CA LEU A 5 14.67 -2.95 16.71
C LEU A 5 14.60 -4.40 16.26
N CYS A 6 14.99 -4.63 15.03
CA CYS A 6 15.35 -5.91 14.46
C CYS A 6 16.88 -6.07 14.58
N LYS A 7 17.34 -6.99 15.45
CA LYS A 7 18.78 -7.24 15.71
C LYS A 7 19.35 -8.40 14.89
N ALA A 8 18.46 -9.27 14.42
CA ALA A 8 18.73 -10.39 13.53
C ALA A 8 17.44 -10.72 12.77
N PHE A 9 17.56 -11.37 11.61
CA PHE A 9 16.38 -11.84 10.89
C PHE A 9 15.63 -12.90 11.71
N GLY A 10 14.31 -12.74 11.81
CA GLY A 10 13.45 -13.62 12.59
C GLY A 10 11.99 -13.20 12.56
N PRO A 11 11.14 -13.91 13.33
CA PRO A 11 9.72 -13.58 13.44
C PRO A 11 9.53 -12.26 14.20
N ALA A 12 8.34 -11.67 14.10
CA ALA A 12 8.04 -10.37 14.70
C ALA A 12 8.23 -10.35 16.22
N GLU A 13 8.05 -11.48 16.90
CA GLU A 13 8.27 -11.62 18.35
C GLU A 13 9.73 -11.43 18.78
N SER A 14 10.68 -11.51 17.83
CA SER A 14 12.09 -11.25 18.09
C SER A 14 12.45 -9.75 18.13
N LEU A 15 11.52 -8.88 17.75
CA LEU A 15 11.69 -7.44 17.80
C LEU A 15 11.71 -6.96 19.25
N VAL A 16 12.58 -6.01 19.54
CA VAL A 16 12.75 -5.45 20.89
C VAL A 16 12.57 -3.94 20.91
N LEU A 17 11.87 -3.41 21.90
CA LEU A 17 11.76 -1.97 22.13
C LEU A 17 12.91 -1.52 23.05
N GLU A 18 13.75 -0.60 22.54
CA GLU A 18 14.92 -0.12 23.27
C GLU A 18 15.08 1.41 23.17
N ASP A 19 15.84 1.96 24.09
CA ASP A 19 16.31 3.35 24.03
C ASP A 19 17.60 3.41 23.19
N VAL A 20 17.57 4.23 22.14
CA VAL A 20 18.68 4.44 21.21
C VAL A 20 18.98 5.92 21.04
N ALA A 21 20.14 6.25 20.51
CA ALA A 21 20.46 7.62 20.13
C ALA A 21 19.50 8.13 19.06
N SER A 22 19.08 9.39 19.17
CA SER A 22 18.32 10.05 18.09
C SER A 22 19.17 10.16 16.83
N PRO A 23 18.60 9.91 15.63
CA PRO A 23 19.32 10.15 14.38
C PRO A 23 19.55 11.65 14.18
N VAL A 24 20.57 11.96 13.40
CA VAL A 24 20.87 13.34 12.98
C VAL A 24 20.65 13.37 11.46
N GLU A 25 19.90 14.36 11.01
CA GLU A 25 19.64 14.57 9.59
C GLU A 25 20.91 14.97 8.83
N LYS A 26 21.08 14.43 7.63
CA LYS A 26 22.12 14.87 6.69
C LYS A 26 21.63 16.08 5.89
N LYS A 27 22.55 16.66 5.11
CA LYS A 27 22.28 17.89 4.32
C LYS A 27 21.03 17.85 3.44
N ASN A 28 20.63 16.67 2.94
CA ASN A 28 19.47 16.45 2.07
C ASN A 28 18.31 15.73 2.76
N GLU A 29 18.38 15.57 4.09
CA GLU A 29 17.38 14.89 4.91
C GLU A 29 16.63 15.86 5.81
N ILE A 30 15.51 15.45 6.31
CA ILE A 30 14.82 16.05 7.45
C ILE A 30 14.87 15.08 8.63
N LEU A 31 14.77 15.60 9.83
CA LEU A 31 14.43 14.81 11.01
C LEU A 31 12.92 14.91 11.24
N LEU A 32 12.25 13.78 11.32
CA LEU A 32 10.83 13.67 11.55
C LEU A 32 10.57 13.16 12.96
N ASP A 33 9.83 13.93 13.76
CA ASP A 33 9.17 13.45 14.97
C ASP A 33 7.96 12.63 14.55
N VAL A 34 8.05 11.31 14.74
CA VAL A 34 7.02 10.37 14.30
C VAL A 34 5.84 10.41 15.26
N HIS A 35 4.64 10.65 14.73
CA HIS A 35 3.37 10.53 15.45
C HIS A 35 2.70 9.19 15.19
N ALA A 36 2.72 8.75 13.93
CA ALA A 36 2.16 7.48 13.51
C ALA A 36 3.00 6.85 12.39
N ALA A 37 3.06 5.52 12.36
CA ALA A 37 3.73 4.74 11.32
C ALA A 37 2.78 3.68 10.75
N GLY A 38 2.70 3.58 9.45
CA GLY A 38 1.88 2.56 8.78
C GLY A 38 2.56 1.21 8.76
N VAL A 39 1.80 0.15 9.08
CA VAL A 39 2.27 -1.24 8.95
C VAL A 39 1.93 -1.76 7.56
N ASN A 40 2.90 -2.34 6.88
CA ASN A 40 2.78 -2.83 5.51
C ASN A 40 3.27 -4.27 5.36
N PHE A 41 2.82 -4.96 4.31
CA PHE A 41 3.27 -6.33 4.04
C PHE A 41 4.80 -6.45 3.87
N PRO A 42 5.51 -5.50 3.22
CA PRO A 42 6.97 -5.48 3.23
C PRO A 42 7.62 -5.52 4.61
N ASP A 43 6.98 -4.99 5.66
CA ASP A 43 7.53 -5.03 7.03
C ASP A 43 7.62 -6.46 7.57
N THR A 44 6.68 -7.34 7.19
CA THR A 44 6.73 -8.76 7.54
C THR A 44 7.89 -9.48 6.86
N LEU A 45 8.23 -9.07 5.64
CA LEU A 45 9.28 -9.69 4.83
C LEU A 45 10.68 -9.17 5.20
N ILE A 46 10.81 -7.88 5.52
CA ILE A 46 12.10 -7.25 5.79
C ILE A 46 12.72 -7.77 7.10
N ILE A 47 11.90 -8.00 8.13
CA ILE A 47 12.37 -8.55 9.41
C ILE A 47 12.81 -10.01 9.30
N GLU A 48 12.29 -10.75 8.32
CA GLU A 48 12.66 -12.14 8.02
C GLU A 48 13.77 -12.27 6.93
N GLY A 49 14.29 -11.14 6.41
CA GLY A 49 15.30 -11.13 5.36
C GLY A 49 14.81 -11.61 3.99
N LYS A 50 13.48 -11.62 3.78
CA LYS A 50 12.81 -12.08 2.54
C LYS A 50 12.48 -10.94 1.58
N TYR A 51 12.75 -9.69 1.98
CA TYR A 51 12.50 -8.52 1.14
C TYR A 51 13.72 -8.18 0.25
N GLN A 52 13.50 -7.41 -0.83
CA GLN A 52 14.56 -7.02 -1.78
C GLN A 52 15.65 -6.15 -1.13
N PHE A 53 15.28 -5.37 -0.12
CA PHE A 53 16.20 -4.53 0.64
C PHE A 53 16.50 -5.19 1.99
N LYS A 54 17.78 -5.19 2.38
CA LYS A 54 18.25 -5.74 3.66
C LYS A 54 19.00 -4.65 4.40
N PRO A 55 18.33 -3.92 5.31
CA PRO A 55 19.00 -2.91 6.12
C PRO A 55 20.13 -3.52 6.97
N PRO A 56 21.19 -2.75 7.31
CA PRO A 56 22.19 -3.20 8.28
C PRO A 56 21.58 -3.30 9.68
N PHE A 57 21.99 -4.33 10.43
CA PHE A 57 21.58 -4.50 11.82
C PHE A 57 22.33 -3.56 12.78
N PRO A 58 21.71 -3.13 13.88
CA PRO A 58 20.27 -3.21 14.14
C PRO A 58 19.50 -2.16 13.33
N PHE A 59 18.27 -2.45 12.91
CA PHE A 59 17.41 -1.48 12.24
C PHE A 59 16.00 -1.50 12.84
N SER A 60 15.30 -0.38 12.74
CA SER A 60 13.86 -0.30 13.05
C SER A 60 13.05 -0.60 11.79
N PRO A 61 12.01 -1.47 11.83
CA PRO A 61 11.08 -1.64 10.71
C PRO A 61 10.20 -0.39 10.49
N GLY A 62 9.23 -0.50 9.59
CA GLY A 62 8.29 0.55 9.26
C GLY A 62 8.74 1.38 8.05
N GLY A 63 8.04 1.20 6.91
CA GLY A 63 8.39 1.79 5.62
C GLY A 63 7.76 3.15 5.36
N GLU A 64 6.80 3.60 6.17
CA GLU A 64 6.13 4.90 6.06
C GLU A 64 5.77 5.47 7.42
N ALA A 65 5.74 6.79 7.53
CA ALA A 65 5.38 7.50 8.74
C ALA A 65 4.63 8.81 8.45
N ALA A 66 3.97 9.34 9.47
CA ALA A 66 3.47 10.72 9.50
C ALA A 66 3.86 11.38 10.83
N GLY A 67 4.09 12.68 10.79
CA GLY A 67 4.52 13.42 11.97
C GLY A 67 4.85 14.87 11.67
N VAL A 68 5.72 15.44 12.50
CA VAL A 68 6.15 16.83 12.41
C VAL A 68 7.64 16.93 12.15
N VAL A 69 8.03 17.78 11.21
CA VAL A 69 9.44 18.06 10.92
C VAL A 69 10.08 18.75 12.12
N SER A 70 11.12 18.15 12.70
CA SER A 70 11.84 18.70 13.86
C SER A 70 13.20 19.33 13.50
N ALA A 71 13.82 18.90 12.39
CA ALA A 71 15.00 19.55 11.83
C ALA A 71 15.05 19.39 10.31
N VAL A 72 15.75 20.29 9.63
CA VAL A 72 15.84 20.34 8.16
C VAL A 72 17.29 20.52 7.74
N GLY A 73 17.80 19.60 6.93
CA GLY A 73 19.13 19.67 6.36
C GLY A 73 19.28 20.82 5.34
N GLU A 74 20.45 21.38 5.24
CA GLU A 74 20.74 22.65 4.51
C GLU A 74 20.35 22.63 3.01
N LYS A 75 20.19 21.43 2.39
CA LYS A 75 19.79 21.27 0.98
C LYS A 75 18.30 21.02 0.77
N VAL A 76 17.51 20.99 1.82
CA VAL A 76 16.05 20.81 1.73
C VAL A 76 15.40 22.19 1.85
N SER A 77 14.83 22.70 0.76
CA SER A 77 14.27 24.06 0.67
C SER A 77 12.75 24.13 0.67
N HIS A 78 12.08 23.00 0.48
CA HIS A 78 10.61 22.94 0.33
C HIS A 78 9.87 22.53 1.61
N LEU A 79 10.61 22.29 2.70
CA LEU A 79 10.09 21.93 4.02
C LEU A 79 10.72 22.83 5.09
N LYS A 80 10.01 23.00 6.21
CA LYS A 80 10.48 23.74 7.39
C LYS A 80 10.10 23.01 8.67
N VAL A 81 10.80 23.34 9.75
CA VAL A 81 10.46 22.87 11.11
C VAL A 81 9.02 23.27 11.44
N GLY A 82 8.27 22.31 11.99
CA GLY A 82 6.85 22.44 12.32
C GLY A 82 5.89 21.98 11.21
N ASP A 83 6.36 21.67 10.00
CA ASP A 83 5.50 21.16 8.94
C ASP A 83 4.96 19.78 9.33
N ARG A 84 3.65 19.58 9.11
CA ARG A 84 2.98 18.30 9.24
C ARG A 84 3.14 17.55 7.93
N VAL A 85 3.71 16.35 8.00
CA VAL A 85 4.12 15.62 6.80
C VAL A 85 3.81 14.13 6.90
N MET A 86 3.75 13.46 5.74
CA MET A 86 3.93 12.02 5.60
C MET A 86 5.22 11.74 4.85
N ALA A 87 5.86 10.61 5.14
CA ALA A 87 7.16 10.24 4.62
C ALA A 87 7.24 8.77 4.21
N LEU A 88 7.89 8.49 3.08
CA LEU A 88 8.31 7.16 2.68
C LEU A 88 9.73 6.94 3.20
N THR A 89 9.87 6.12 4.23
CA THR A 89 11.14 5.89 4.93
C THR A 89 11.89 4.66 4.42
N GLY A 90 11.15 3.68 3.86
CA GLY A 90 11.68 2.36 3.52
C GLY A 90 11.85 1.44 4.74
N TRP A 91 12.42 1.96 5.82
CA TRP A 91 12.51 1.40 7.17
C TRP A 91 12.79 2.54 8.16
N GLY A 92 12.69 2.27 9.46
CA GLY A 92 13.03 3.24 10.50
C GLY A 92 11.85 3.90 11.20
N SER A 93 10.61 3.70 10.72
CA SER A 93 9.45 4.43 11.24
C SER A 93 8.89 3.92 12.57
N PHE A 94 9.24 2.71 13.00
CA PHE A 94 8.80 2.23 14.32
C PHE A 94 9.73 2.75 15.42
N ALA A 95 9.92 4.06 15.42
CA ALA A 95 10.75 4.83 16.34
C ALA A 95 10.17 6.24 16.54
N GLU A 96 10.55 6.88 17.66
CA GLU A 96 10.08 8.24 17.96
C GLU A 96 10.57 9.28 16.96
N GLN A 97 11.73 9.04 16.31
CA GLN A 97 12.30 9.91 15.27
C GLN A 97 12.92 9.10 14.15
N VAL A 98 12.86 9.63 12.94
CA VAL A 98 13.52 9.06 11.76
C VAL A 98 14.09 10.17 10.87
N ALA A 99 15.32 9.97 10.38
CA ALA A 99 15.91 10.84 9.36
C ALA A 99 15.50 10.35 7.97
N VAL A 100 14.94 11.23 7.15
CA VAL A 100 14.33 10.88 5.84
C VAL A 100 14.82 11.85 4.77
N PRO A 101 15.21 11.35 3.57
CA PRO A 101 15.48 12.23 2.43
C PRO A 101 14.30 13.15 2.12
N GLY A 102 14.54 14.45 1.98
CA GLY A 102 13.48 15.44 1.79
C GLY A 102 12.57 15.17 0.59
N TYR A 103 13.08 14.54 -0.47
CA TYR A 103 12.30 14.20 -1.65
C TYR A 103 11.27 13.06 -1.43
N ASN A 104 11.38 12.34 -0.30
CA ASN A 104 10.43 11.30 0.12
C ASN A 104 9.36 11.83 1.08
N VAL A 105 9.34 13.13 1.33
CA VAL A 105 8.48 13.77 2.33
C VAL A 105 7.47 14.69 1.64
N LEU A 106 6.21 14.57 2.02
CA LEU A 106 5.11 15.36 1.48
C LEU A 106 4.33 16.03 2.60
N PRO A 107 4.09 17.36 2.54
CA PRO A 107 3.14 18.02 3.42
C PRO A 107 1.74 17.40 3.31
N ILE A 108 1.07 17.22 4.43
CA ILE A 108 -0.30 16.66 4.46
C ILE A 108 -1.34 17.78 4.54
N PRO A 109 -2.56 17.56 3.99
CA PRO A 109 -3.66 18.50 4.16
C PRO A 109 -3.95 18.78 5.64
N PRO A 110 -4.36 20.01 6.02
CA PRO A 110 -4.68 20.34 7.40
C PRO A 110 -5.76 19.44 8.03
N SER A 111 -6.71 18.96 7.22
CA SER A 111 -7.80 18.07 7.64
C SER A 111 -7.38 16.61 7.83
N MET A 112 -6.18 16.22 7.39
CA MET A 112 -5.70 14.83 7.49
C MET A 112 -4.99 14.65 8.85
N ASP A 113 -5.46 13.73 9.68
CA ASP A 113 -4.79 13.33 10.92
C ASP A 113 -3.56 12.44 10.63
N PHE A 114 -2.68 12.25 11.63
CA PHE A 114 -1.43 11.50 11.43
C PHE A 114 -1.65 10.00 11.21
N ASN A 115 -2.68 9.39 11.80
CA ASN A 115 -2.97 7.97 11.56
C ASN A 115 -3.41 7.75 10.12
N THR A 116 -4.29 8.61 9.62
CA THR A 116 -4.71 8.62 8.21
C THR A 116 -3.51 8.87 7.28
N ALA A 117 -2.67 9.84 7.59
CA ALA A 117 -1.49 10.17 6.78
C ALA A 117 -0.46 9.02 6.74
N ALA A 118 -0.20 8.35 7.89
CA ALA A 118 0.69 7.19 7.98
C ALA A 118 0.13 5.95 7.26
N ALA A 119 -1.17 5.92 6.97
CA ALA A 119 -1.84 4.86 6.23
C ALA A 119 -1.95 5.15 4.72
N PHE A 120 -1.54 6.34 4.27
CA PHE A 120 -1.88 6.87 2.95
C PHE A 120 -0.79 6.67 1.90
N SER A 121 0.47 6.99 2.23
CA SER A 121 1.51 7.12 1.21
C SER A 121 1.73 5.84 0.42
N MET A 122 1.92 4.72 1.09
CA MET A 122 2.25 3.45 0.45
C MET A 122 1.05 2.83 -0.27
N THR A 123 -0.14 2.89 0.33
CA THR A 123 -1.34 2.26 -0.24
C THR A 123 -1.89 3.04 -1.41
N TYR A 124 -2.11 4.35 -1.25
CA TYR A 124 -2.67 5.18 -2.32
C TYR A 124 -1.65 5.50 -3.39
N GLY A 125 -0.37 5.71 -3.03
CA GLY A 125 0.70 5.89 -4.01
C GLY A 125 0.87 4.67 -4.92
N THR A 126 0.91 3.47 -4.34
CA THR A 126 0.98 2.22 -5.11
C THR A 126 -0.23 2.04 -6.02
N SER A 127 -1.45 2.19 -5.48
CA SER A 127 -2.68 1.94 -6.23
C SER A 127 -2.91 3.00 -7.31
N MET A 128 -2.56 4.26 -7.06
CA MET A 128 -2.62 5.32 -8.07
C MET A 128 -1.65 5.05 -9.22
N HIS A 129 -0.39 4.72 -8.92
CA HIS A 129 0.58 4.34 -9.94
C HIS A 129 0.12 3.12 -10.74
N ALA A 130 -0.39 2.10 -10.05
CA ALA A 130 -0.91 0.89 -10.68
C ALA A 130 -2.02 1.20 -11.68
N LEU A 131 -3.05 1.92 -11.26
CA LEU A 131 -4.24 2.16 -12.08
C LEU A 131 -4.01 3.21 -13.16
N LYS A 132 -3.32 4.32 -12.84
CA LYS A 132 -3.11 5.42 -13.76
C LYS A 132 -2.00 5.13 -14.76
N GLN A 133 -0.75 4.90 -14.30
CA GLN A 133 0.39 4.77 -15.21
C GLN A 133 0.56 3.35 -15.77
N ARG A 134 0.31 2.31 -14.95
CA ARG A 134 0.55 0.93 -15.39
C ARG A 134 -0.66 0.30 -16.07
N GLY A 135 -1.84 0.48 -15.46
CA GLY A 135 -3.12 -0.03 -15.99
C GLY A 135 -3.74 0.86 -17.06
N ASN A 136 -3.38 2.14 -17.08
CA ASN A 136 -4.05 3.13 -17.94
C ASN A 136 -5.58 2.98 -17.91
N LEU A 137 -6.12 2.85 -16.66
CA LEU A 137 -7.53 2.63 -16.42
C LEU A 137 -8.37 3.78 -16.97
N GLN A 138 -9.36 3.45 -17.79
CA GLN A 138 -10.26 4.42 -18.41
C GLN A 138 -11.63 4.43 -17.72
N PRO A 139 -12.36 5.57 -17.72
CA PRO A 139 -13.75 5.61 -17.29
C PRO A 139 -14.61 4.58 -18.05
N GLY A 140 -15.47 3.88 -17.31
CA GLY A 140 -16.34 2.85 -17.87
C GLY A 140 -15.73 1.45 -18.00
N GLU A 141 -14.40 1.29 -17.86
CA GLU A 141 -13.77 -0.03 -17.82
C GLU A 141 -14.14 -0.79 -16.55
N THR A 142 -14.12 -2.12 -16.64
CA THR A 142 -14.32 -3.02 -15.50
C THR A 142 -12.98 -3.30 -14.82
N LEU A 143 -12.83 -2.81 -13.58
CA LEU A 143 -11.70 -3.06 -12.69
C LEU A 143 -12.02 -4.19 -11.72
N LEU A 144 -11.30 -5.32 -11.79
CA LEU A 144 -11.29 -6.34 -10.75
C LEU A 144 -10.20 -6.05 -9.73
N VAL A 145 -10.56 -5.99 -8.45
CA VAL A 145 -9.60 -5.83 -7.34
C VAL A 145 -9.56 -7.12 -6.51
N LEU A 146 -8.44 -7.83 -6.53
CA LEU A 146 -8.19 -8.96 -5.65
C LEU A 146 -7.72 -8.48 -4.27
N GLY A 147 -8.09 -9.20 -3.21
CA GLY A 147 -7.76 -8.78 -1.84
C GLY A 147 -8.31 -7.40 -1.49
N ALA A 148 -9.52 -7.10 -1.96
CA ALA A 148 -10.14 -5.78 -1.97
C ALA A 148 -10.35 -5.16 -0.58
N SER A 149 -10.28 -5.93 0.50
CA SER A 149 -10.41 -5.44 1.89
C SER A 149 -9.09 -5.06 2.54
N GLY A 150 -7.94 -5.36 1.93
CA GLY A 150 -6.63 -4.95 2.43
C GLY A 150 -6.30 -3.49 2.09
N GLY A 151 -5.24 -2.92 2.69
CA GLY A 151 -4.91 -1.51 2.52
C GLY A 151 -4.78 -1.06 1.06
N VAL A 152 -3.96 -1.74 0.24
CA VAL A 152 -3.80 -1.41 -1.19
C VAL A 152 -5.06 -1.76 -2.00
N GLY A 153 -5.82 -2.80 -1.59
CA GLY A 153 -7.05 -3.19 -2.26
C GLY A 153 -8.14 -2.15 -2.09
N LEU A 154 -8.39 -1.67 -0.86
CA LEU A 154 -9.36 -0.60 -0.60
C LEU A 154 -8.98 0.69 -1.33
N ALA A 155 -7.70 1.08 -1.29
CA ALA A 155 -7.22 2.22 -2.06
C ALA A 155 -7.48 2.06 -3.57
N ALA A 156 -7.29 0.84 -4.12
CA ALA A 156 -7.60 0.57 -5.52
C ALA A 156 -9.10 0.63 -5.84
N VAL A 157 -9.97 0.17 -4.92
CA VAL A 157 -11.43 0.32 -5.05
C VAL A 157 -11.81 1.80 -5.13
N GLU A 158 -11.39 2.59 -4.14
CA GLU A 158 -11.74 4.03 -4.08
C GLU A 158 -11.18 4.82 -5.27
N ILE A 159 -9.90 4.59 -5.63
CA ILE A 159 -9.27 5.25 -6.78
C ILE A 159 -9.97 4.82 -8.08
N GLY A 160 -10.27 3.54 -8.27
CA GLY A 160 -11.01 3.04 -9.43
C GLY A 160 -12.37 3.72 -9.58
N LYS A 161 -13.10 3.89 -8.48
CA LYS A 161 -14.37 4.64 -8.47
C LYS A 161 -14.17 6.12 -8.79
N ALA A 162 -13.14 6.76 -8.20
CA ALA A 162 -12.82 8.16 -8.49
C ALA A 162 -12.40 8.39 -9.96
N MET A 163 -11.82 7.36 -10.60
CA MET A 163 -11.49 7.36 -12.05
C MET A 163 -12.68 7.01 -12.96
N GLY A 164 -13.84 6.66 -12.40
CA GLY A 164 -15.06 6.35 -13.18
C GLY A 164 -15.17 4.90 -13.65
N ALA A 165 -14.40 3.98 -13.09
CA ALA A 165 -14.49 2.55 -13.42
C ALA A 165 -15.70 1.87 -12.76
N ARG A 166 -16.16 0.77 -13.37
CA ARG A 166 -16.99 -0.23 -12.72
C ARG A 166 -16.08 -1.15 -11.91
N VAL A 167 -16.24 -1.20 -10.58
CA VAL A 167 -15.33 -1.93 -9.69
C VAL A 167 -15.97 -3.22 -9.19
N ILE A 168 -15.32 -4.35 -9.48
CA ILE A 168 -15.62 -5.67 -8.90
C ILE A 168 -14.61 -5.93 -7.80
N ALA A 169 -15.06 -6.04 -6.56
CA ALA A 169 -14.21 -6.34 -5.41
C ALA A 169 -14.26 -7.82 -5.06
N ALA A 170 -13.10 -8.46 -4.93
CA ALA A 170 -12.98 -9.86 -4.55
C ALA A 170 -12.27 -10.01 -3.20
N ALA A 171 -12.89 -10.72 -2.25
CA ALA A 171 -12.36 -11.01 -0.93
C ALA A 171 -12.79 -12.39 -0.42
N SER A 172 -12.28 -12.80 0.77
CA SER A 172 -12.44 -14.16 1.30
C SER A 172 -13.61 -14.33 2.27
N SER A 173 -14.34 -13.27 2.60
CA SER A 173 -15.50 -13.36 3.50
C SER A 173 -16.50 -12.23 3.26
N ALA A 174 -17.73 -12.43 3.74
CA ALA A 174 -18.79 -11.42 3.65
C ALA A 174 -18.43 -10.12 4.39
N GLU A 175 -17.80 -10.20 5.57
CA GLU A 175 -17.37 -9.03 6.36
C GLU A 175 -16.35 -8.19 5.57
N LYS A 176 -15.37 -8.85 4.93
CA LYS A 176 -14.37 -8.19 4.10
C LYS A 176 -15.00 -7.53 2.88
N LEU A 177 -15.98 -8.18 2.27
CA LEU A 177 -16.72 -7.64 1.13
C LEU A 177 -17.58 -6.45 1.52
N ALA A 178 -18.18 -6.46 2.72
CA ALA A 178 -18.96 -5.32 3.21
C ALA A 178 -18.11 -4.05 3.30
N VAL A 179 -16.84 -4.16 3.72
CA VAL A 179 -15.91 -3.03 3.75
C VAL A 179 -15.58 -2.53 2.34
N ALA A 180 -15.32 -3.44 1.40
CA ALA A 180 -15.08 -3.05 0.00
C ALA A 180 -16.31 -2.40 -0.64
N LYS A 181 -17.52 -2.87 -0.27
CA LYS A 181 -18.79 -2.23 -0.70
C LYS A 181 -18.92 -0.82 -0.18
N ALA A 182 -18.60 -0.62 1.12
CA ALA A 182 -18.62 0.71 1.73
C ALA A 182 -17.58 1.67 1.09
N ALA A 183 -16.46 1.14 0.59
CA ALA A 183 -15.47 1.87 -0.19
C ALA A 183 -15.90 2.17 -1.63
N GLY A 184 -17.09 1.71 -2.06
CA GLY A 184 -17.70 2.06 -3.34
C GLY A 184 -17.68 0.97 -4.40
N ALA A 185 -17.28 -0.28 -4.11
CA ALA A 185 -17.35 -1.37 -5.07
C ALA A 185 -18.78 -1.57 -5.59
N ASP A 186 -18.92 -1.75 -6.90
CA ASP A 186 -20.22 -1.99 -7.55
C ASP A 186 -20.68 -3.43 -7.32
N GLU A 187 -19.77 -4.39 -7.54
CA GLU A 187 -20.01 -5.82 -7.46
C GLU A 187 -19.03 -6.51 -6.49
N LEU A 188 -19.44 -7.64 -5.93
CA LEU A 188 -18.69 -8.35 -4.90
C LEU A 188 -18.55 -9.84 -5.29
N ILE A 189 -17.36 -10.42 -5.07
CA ILE A 189 -17.09 -11.84 -5.25
C ILE A 189 -16.46 -12.41 -3.97
N ASN A 190 -17.13 -13.40 -3.35
CA ASN A 190 -16.53 -14.21 -2.30
C ASN A 190 -15.83 -15.42 -2.93
N TYR A 191 -14.52 -15.30 -3.12
CA TYR A 191 -13.75 -16.37 -3.77
C TYR A 191 -13.52 -17.62 -2.87
N SER A 192 -13.95 -17.58 -1.61
CA SER A 192 -13.95 -18.77 -0.74
C SER A 192 -15.18 -19.65 -0.94
N GLU A 193 -16.24 -19.10 -1.54
CA GLU A 193 -17.51 -19.79 -1.76
C GLU A 193 -17.77 -20.10 -3.23
N THR A 194 -17.18 -19.31 -4.14
CA THR A 194 -17.44 -19.41 -5.57
C THR A 194 -16.15 -19.41 -6.38
N SER A 195 -16.21 -19.90 -7.62
CA SER A 195 -15.12 -19.77 -8.59
C SER A 195 -14.97 -18.32 -9.00
N LEU A 196 -13.81 -17.70 -8.67
CA LEU A 196 -13.49 -16.33 -9.07
C LEU A 196 -13.65 -16.13 -10.58
N LYS A 197 -13.10 -17.05 -11.38
CA LYS A 197 -13.16 -17.00 -12.85
C LYS A 197 -14.61 -16.98 -13.37
N ASP A 198 -15.46 -17.85 -12.83
CA ASP A 198 -16.83 -18.01 -13.34
C ASP A 198 -17.70 -16.83 -12.92
N GLU A 199 -17.51 -16.31 -11.70
CA GLU A 199 -18.19 -15.10 -11.23
C GLU A 199 -17.79 -13.84 -12.02
N ILE A 200 -16.50 -13.65 -12.35
CA ILE A 200 -16.07 -12.55 -13.22
C ILE A 200 -16.78 -12.63 -14.56
N LYS A 201 -16.80 -13.82 -15.18
CA LYS A 201 -17.49 -14.01 -16.46
C LYS A 201 -19.00 -13.75 -16.37
N ARG A 202 -19.64 -14.21 -15.29
CA ARG A 202 -21.05 -13.96 -15.05
C ARG A 202 -21.38 -12.48 -14.94
N LEU A 203 -20.58 -11.76 -14.14
CA LEU A 203 -20.76 -10.30 -13.90
C LEU A 203 -20.43 -9.42 -15.12
N THR A 204 -19.67 -9.95 -16.09
CA THR A 204 -19.24 -9.23 -17.28
C THR A 204 -19.81 -9.78 -18.58
N ASP A 205 -20.88 -10.57 -18.52
CA ASP A 205 -21.51 -11.21 -19.69
C ASP A 205 -20.51 -11.93 -20.60
N GLY A 206 -19.51 -12.58 -19.98
CA GLY A 206 -18.43 -13.30 -20.66
C GLY A 206 -17.27 -12.46 -21.16
N GLN A 207 -17.35 -11.13 -21.09
CA GLN A 207 -16.31 -10.22 -21.61
C GLN A 207 -15.01 -10.29 -20.79
N GLY A 208 -15.12 -10.47 -19.45
CA GLY A 208 -14.00 -10.45 -18.52
C GLY A 208 -13.70 -9.04 -17.97
N ALA A 209 -12.67 -8.95 -17.13
CA ALA A 209 -12.24 -7.69 -16.53
C ALA A 209 -11.18 -7.00 -17.40
N ASP A 210 -11.35 -5.70 -17.67
CA ASP A 210 -10.43 -4.90 -18.47
C ASP A 210 -9.11 -4.67 -17.75
N VAL A 211 -9.19 -4.39 -16.43
CA VAL A 211 -8.02 -4.24 -15.56
C VAL A 211 -8.18 -5.13 -14.34
N ILE A 212 -7.14 -5.88 -14.02
CA ILE A 212 -7.09 -6.72 -12.83
C ILE A 212 -5.98 -6.19 -11.92
N TYR A 213 -6.33 -5.77 -10.71
CA TYR A 213 -5.40 -5.34 -9.69
C TYR A 213 -5.08 -6.51 -8.75
N ASP A 214 -3.87 -7.06 -8.82
CA ASP A 214 -3.49 -8.26 -8.08
C ASP A 214 -2.35 -8.05 -7.07
N PRO A 215 -2.67 -7.82 -5.79
CA PRO A 215 -1.71 -7.82 -4.69
C PRO A 215 -1.55 -9.20 -4.03
N VAL A 216 -2.26 -10.23 -4.51
CA VAL A 216 -2.41 -11.53 -3.84
C VAL A 216 -1.57 -12.62 -4.49
N GLY A 217 -1.58 -12.70 -5.81
CA GLY A 217 -0.93 -13.78 -6.55
C GLY A 217 -1.56 -15.15 -6.32
N GLY A 218 -0.76 -16.20 -6.44
CA GLY A 218 -1.20 -17.57 -6.17
C GLY A 218 -2.35 -18.03 -7.06
N ASP A 219 -3.26 -18.84 -6.50
CA ASP A 219 -4.37 -19.45 -7.23
C ASP A 219 -5.39 -18.42 -7.73
N LEU A 220 -5.47 -17.24 -7.08
CA LEU A 220 -6.35 -16.17 -7.56
C LEU A 220 -5.83 -15.55 -8.85
N PHE A 221 -4.51 -15.39 -9.00
CA PHE A 221 -3.90 -14.99 -10.27
C PHE A 221 -4.25 -15.98 -11.38
N ASP A 222 -4.10 -17.30 -11.11
CA ASP A 222 -4.34 -18.35 -12.10
C ASP A 222 -5.80 -18.38 -12.60
N GLN A 223 -6.75 -18.00 -11.74
CA GLN A 223 -8.16 -17.87 -12.11
C GLN A 223 -8.42 -16.54 -12.85
N ALA A 224 -7.88 -15.44 -12.32
CA ALA A 224 -8.13 -14.09 -12.82
C ALA A 224 -7.61 -13.91 -14.26
N ILE A 225 -6.40 -14.39 -14.57
CA ILE A 225 -5.84 -14.29 -15.94
C ILE A 225 -6.70 -15.03 -16.99
N ARG A 226 -7.46 -16.05 -16.59
CA ARG A 226 -8.40 -16.77 -17.46
C ARG A 226 -9.71 -16.03 -17.69
N ALA A 227 -10.01 -15.06 -16.86
CA ALA A 227 -11.19 -14.21 -16.94
C ALA A 227 -10.87 -12.74 -17.27
N ILE A 228 -9.66 -12.49 -17.78
CA ILE A 228 -9.27 -11.18 -18.31
C ILE A 228 -10.00 -10.90 -19.63
N ALA A 229 -10.36 -9.66 -19.88
CA ALA A 229 -10.97 -9.22 -21.11
C ALA A 229 -9.99 -9.26 -22.29
N TRP A 230 -10.50 -9.12 -23.50
CA TRP A 230 -9.68 -8.88 -24.69
C TRP A 230 -8.91 -7.57 -24.54
N ASN A 231 -7.59 -7.59 -24.77
CA ASN A 231 -6.66 -6.50 -24.51
C ASN A 231 -6.60 -6.03 -23.05
N GLY A 232 -7.02 -6.85 -22.10
CA GLY A 232 -6.98 -6.54 -20.68
C GLY A 232 -5.57 -6.46 -20.10
N ARG A 233 -5.45 -5.84 -18.93
CA ARG A 233 -4.17 -5.64 -18.20
C ARG A 233 -4.27 -6.24 -16.81
N LEU A 234 -3.40 -7.22 -16.49
CA LEU A 234 -3.26 -7.76 -15.15
C LEU A 234 -2.05 -7.07 -14.48
N LEU A 235 -2.31 -6.36 -13.41
CA LEU A 235 -1.33 -5.57 -12.68
C LEU A 235 -0.77 -6.39 -11.53
N VAL A 236 0.52 -6.76 -11.60
CA VAL A 236 1.21 -7.51 -10.55
C VAL A 236 1.71 -6.52 -9.51
N VAL A 237 1.01 -6.47 -8.36
CA VAL A 237 1.28 -5.54 -7.26
C VAL A 237 2.00 -6.24 -6.11
N GLY A 238 1.68 -7.51 -5.84
CA GLY A 238 2.27 -8.26 -4.75
C GLY A 238 1.88 -9.74 -4.74
N PHE A 239 2.38 -10.44 -3.73
CA PHE A 239 2.21 -11.89 -3.59
C PHE A 239 1.79 -12.25 -2.15
N ALA A 240 0.76 -11.57 -1.64
CA ALA A 240 0.28 -11.79 -0.27
C ALA A 240 -0.17 -13.23 0.02
N SER A 241 -0.46 -14.04 -1.01
CA SER A 241 -0.70 -15.48 -0.86
C SER A 241 0.53 -16.27 -0.40
N GLY A 242 1.74 -15.72 -0.63
CA GLY A 242 3.02 -16.38 -0.43
C GLY A 242 3.51 -17.18 -1.65
N ARG A 243 2.67 -17.39 -2.68
CA ARG A 243 3.05 -18.07 -3.93
C ARG A 243 3.17 -17.07 -5.07
N ILE A 244 4.35 -16.99 -5.69
CA ILE A 244 4.57 -16.27 -6.95
C ILE A 244 3.97 -17.13 -8.06
N PRO A 245 2.97 -16.63 -8.84
CA PRO A 245 2.34 -17.42 -9.89
C PRO A 245 3.25 -17.58 -11.11
N GLU A 246 3.02 -18.65 -11.86
CA GLU A 246 3.61 -18.86 -13.19
C GLU A 246 2.59 -18.49 -14.27
N LEU A 247 2.99 -17.64 -15.22
CA LEU A 247 2.13 -17.25 -16.32
C LEU A 247 2.26 -18.24 -17.50
N PRO A 248 1.19 -18.99 -17.85
CA PRO A 248 1.10 -19.64 -19.14
C PRO A 248 1.00 -18.58 -20.25
N VAL A 249 2.11 -18.26 -20.92
CA VAL A 249 2.18 -17.11 -21.85
C VAL A 249 1.23 -17.21 -23.06
N ASN A 250 0.76 -18.41 -23.38
CA ASN A 250 -0.28 -18.61 -24.40
C ASN A 250 -1.60 -17.96 -24.02
N LEU A 251 -1.90 -17.74 -22.73
CA LEU A 251 -3.10 -17.02 -22.31
C LEU A 251 -3.02 -15.53 -22.67
N ALA A 252 -1.83 -14.92 -22.52
CA ALA A 252 -1.60 -13.55 -22.96
C ALA A 252 -1.78 -13.42 -24.48
N LEU A 253 -1.22 -14.37 -25.26
CA LEU A 253 -1.39 -14.42 -26.72
C LEU A 253 -2.87 -14.49 -27.11
N LEU A 254 -3.62 -15.44 -26.53
CA LEU A 254 -5.01 -15.72 -26.91
C LEU A 254 -5.99 -14.60 -26.55
N LYS A 255 -5.62 -13.77 -25.57
CA LYS A 255 -6.43 -12.65 -25.08
C LYS A 255 -5.94 -11.27 -25.54
N GLY A 256 -4.79 -11.21 -26.22
CA GLY A 256 -4.11 -9.93 -26.47
C GLY A 256 -3.76 -9.19 -25.16
N ALA A 257 -3.72 -9.92 -24.03
CA ALA A 257 -3.63 -9.33 -22.72
C ALA A 257 -2.18 -9.02 -22.33
N ALA A 258 -2.01 -8.03 -21.43
CA ALA A 258 -0.72 -7.70 -20.85
C ALA A 258 -0.66 -8.09 -19.35
N VAL A 259 0.48 -8.62 -18.91
CA VAL A 259 0.82 -8.74 -17.50
C VAL A 259 1.86 -7.68 -17.16
N VAL A 260 1.52 -6.77 -16.25
CA VAL A 260 2.23 -5.51 -16.04
C VAL A 260 2.72 -5.41 -14.60
N GLY A 261 4.03 -5.29 -14.41
CA GLY A 261 4.61 -5.10 -13.07
C GLY A 261 4.33 -3.71 -12.51
N VAL A 262 4.06 -3.65 -11.20
CA VAL A 262 3.85 -2.41 -10.44
C VAL A 262 4.91 -2.33 -9.35
N PHE A 263 5.83 -1.37 -9.46
CA PHE A 263 6.85 -1.12 -8.45
C PHE A 263 6.89 0.38 -8.12
N TRP A 264 5.94 0.81 -7.29
CA TRP A 264 5.76 2.22 -6.97
C TRP A 264 7.00 2.89 -6.36
N GLY A 265 7.72 2.24 -5.45
CA GLY A 265 8.93 2.82 -4.85
C GLY A 265 9.98 3.21 -5.89
N SER A 266 10.20 2.37 -6.90
CA SER A 266 11.10 2.69 -8.01
C SER A 266 10.54 3.80 -8.92
N PHE A 267 9.22 3.80 -9.16
CA PHE A 267 8.57 4.89 -9.91
C PHE A 267 8.73 6.23 -9.20
N ALA A 268 8.46 6.30 -7.90
CA ALA A 268 8.58 7.53 -7.11
C ALA A 268 10.00 8.14 -7.18
N GLN A 269 11.03 7.29 -7.20
CA GLN A 269 12.42 7.74 -7.34
C GLN A 269 12.78 8.18 -8.76
N ARG A 270 12.29 7.46 -9.78
CA ARG A 270 12.66 7.70 -11.19
C ARG A 270 11.82 8.79 -11.85
N GLN A 271 10.58 8.97 -11.39
CA GLN A 271 9.60 9.91 -11.93
C GLN A 271 8.97 10.74 -10.80
N PRO A 272 9.78 11.51 -10.04
CA PRO A 272 9.30 12.22 -8.84
C PRO A 272 8.24 13.28 -9.16
N GLN A 273 8.28 13.89 -10.34
CA GLN A 273 7.27 14.88 -10.76
C GLN A 273 5.91 14.23 -10.99
N ASP A 274 5.87 13.07 -11.67
CA ASP A 274 4.62 12.33 -11.89
C ASP A 274 4.07 11.80 -10.56
N ASN A 275 4.94 11.34 -9.67
CA ASN A 275 4.54 10.92 -8.33
C ASN A 275 3.95 12.09 -7.52
N ALA A 276 4.55 13.27 -7.57
CA ALA A 276 4.03 14.47 -6.92
C ALA A 276 2.65 14.85 -7.49
N ALA A 277 2.48 14.83 -8.83
CA ALA A 277 1.19 15.08 -9.47
C ALA A 277 0.11 14.05 -9.07
N ASN A 278 0.50 12.78 -8.88
CA ASN A 278 -0.41 11.76 -8.36
C ASN A 278 -0.89 12.11 -6.94
N PHE A 279 0.01 12.53 -6.03
CA PHE A 279 -0.39 12.92 -4.68
C PHE A 279 -1.23 14.19 -4.65
N GLN A 280 -0.96 15.17 -5.51
CA GLN A 280 -1.85 16.33 -5.64
C GLN A 280 -3.28 15.91 -6.00
N GLN A 281 -3.44 15.00 -6.94
CA GLN A 281 -4.75 14.46 -7.34
C GLN A 281 -5.40 13.66 -6.20
N LEU A 282 -4.63 12.81 -5.50
CA LEU A 282 -5.12 12.03 -4.36
C LEU A 282 -5.57 12.93 -3.21
N PHE A 283 -4.84 13.98 -2.89
CA PHE A 283 -5.24 14.96 -1.86
C PHE A 283 -6.49 15.75 -2.28
N GLY A 284 -6.64 16.07 -3.57
CA GLY A 284 -7.86 16.65 -4.09
C GLY A 284 -9.07 15.74 -3.86
N TRP A 285 -8.97 14.46 -4.23
CA TRP A 285 -10.03 13.48 -4.00
C TRP A 285 -10.31 13.21 -2.52
N PHE A 286 -9.28 13.25 -1.67
CA PHE A 286 -9.45 13.17 -0.22
C PHE A 286 -10.24 14.37 0.30
N ALA A 287 -9.90 15.58 -0.10
CA ALA A 287 -10.62 16.81 0.29
C ALA A 287 -12.09 16.83 -0.19
N GLU A 288 -12.35 16.22 -1.36
CA GLU A 288 -13.69 16.03 -1.91
C GLU A 288 -14.49 14.90 -1.22
N GLY A 289 -13.86 14.15 -0.30
CA GLY A 289 -14.47 13.00 0.38
C GLY A 289 -14.65 11.75 -0.51
N LYS A 290 -14.01 11.70 -1.67
CA LYS A 290 -13.99 10.53 -2.55
C LYS A 290 -13.08 9.42 -2.04
N LEU A 291 -12.03 9.78 -1.30
CA LEU A 291 -11.13 8.84 -0.63
C LEU A 291 -11.33 8.93 0.87
N LYS A 292 -11.51 7.76 1.52
CA LYS A 292 -11.77 7.63 2.96
C LYS A 292 -10.89 6.54 3.55
N PRO A 293 -9.58 6.79 3.72
CA PRO A 293 -8.64 5.78 4.18
C PRO A 293 -9.11 5.11 5.47
N LEU A 294 -9.29 3.78 5.43
CA LEU A 294 -9.74 3.03 6.59
C LEU A 294 -8.53 2.60 7.43
N VAL A 295 -8.34 3.23 8.59
CA VAL A 295 -7.45 2.74 9.65
C VAL A 295 -8.30 1.89 10.59
N SER A 296 -8.13 0.57 10.54
CA SER A 296 -8.96 -0.37 11.30
C SER A 296 -8.41 -0.69 12.68
N GLN A 297 -7.10 -0.58 12.85
CA GLN A 297 -6.42 -0.89 14.09
C GLN A 297 -5.24 0.06 14.33
N VAL A 298 -5.11 0.51 15.58
CA VAL A 298 -4.01 1.35 16.04
C VAL A 298 -3.36 0.67 17.23
N TYR A 299 -2.06 0.44 17.15
CA TYR A 299 -1.25 -0.19 18.21
C TYR A 299 -0.28 0.84 18.79
N PRO A 300 0.01 0.81 20.10
CA PRO A 300 1.12 1.59 20.63
C PRO A 300 2.47 1.05 20.11
N LEU A 301 3.51 1.87 20.11
CA LEU A 301 4.85 1.49 19.64
C LEU A 301 5.37 0.20 20.29
N SER A 302 5.07 -0.01 21.58
CA SER A 302 5.43 -1.25 22.29
C SER A 302 4.83 -2.52 21.70
N ASN A 303 3.75 -2.40 20.93
CA ASN A 303 3.02 -3.51 20.36
C ASN A 303 3.23 -3.63 18.83
N ALA A 304 4.27 -3.00 18.29
CA ALA A 304 4.57 -3.06 16.85
C ALA A 304 4.76 -4.48 16.33
N ALA A 305 5.35 -5.37 17.11
CA ALA A 305 5.47 -6.79 16.77
C ALA A 305 4.10 -7.47 16.56
N GLN A 306 3.14 -7.18 17.44
CA GLN A 306 1.77 -7.69 17.31
C GLN A 306 1.08 -7.12 16.05
N ALA A 307 1.28 -5.83 15.76
CA ALA A 307 0.74 -5.17 14.58
C ALA A 307 1.25 -5.83 13.27
N ILE A 308 2.55 -6.17 13.20
CA ILE A 308 3.14 -6.91 12.07
C ILE A 308 2.53 -8.30 11.96
N ASN A 309 2.38 -9.03 13.07
CA ASN A 309 1.82 -10.38 13.09
C ASN A 309 0.36 -10.41 12.61
N ASP A 310 -0.48 -9.49 13.10
CA ASP A 310 -1.89 -9.45 12.72
C ASP A 310 -2.07 -9.13 11.23
N LEU A 311 -1.19 -8.29 10.67
CA LEU A 311 -1.14 -8.07 9.23
C LEU A 311 -0.68 -9.33 8.48
N GLY A 312 0.40 -9.98 8.93
CA GLY A 312 0.95 -11.20 8.32
C GLY A 312 -0.04 -12.36 8.31
N GLN A 313 -0.87 -12.49 9.36
CA GLN A 313 -1.93 -13.48 9.49
C GLN A 313 -3.22 -13.12 8.73
N ARG A 314 -3.24 -12.00 7.97
CA ARG A 314 -4.39 -11.52 7.17
C ARG A 314 -5.65 -11.25 8.00
N LYS A 315 -5.51 -10.96 9.29
CA LYS A 315 -6.60 -10.56 10.19
C LYS A 315 -7.02 -9.11 9.94
N ALA A 316 -6.09 -8.30 9.44
CA ALA A 316 -6.32 -6.88 9.22
C ALA A 316 -7.27 -6.65 8.02
N VAL A 317 -8.17 -5.69 8.19
CA VAL A 317 -9.00 -5.09 7.15
C VAL A 317 -8.62 -3.62 7.07
N GLY A 318 -8.38 -3.08 5.87
CA GLY A 318 -7.85 -1.72 5.74
C GLY A 318 -6.38 -1.63 6.19
N LYS A 319 -6.05 -0.56 6.89
CA LYS A 319 -4.69 -0.29 7.37
C LYS A 319 -4.56 -0.47 8.88
N VAL A 320 -3.39 -0.97 9.24
CA VAL A 320 -2.89 -1.05 10.61
C VAL A 320 -1.85 0.05 10.81
N VAL A 321 -1.91 0.74 11.94
CA VAL A 321 -1.02 1.85 12.28
C VAL A 321 -0.38 1.60 13.65
N VAL A 322 0.88 1.94 13.77
CA VAL A 322 1.59 2.05 15.06
C VAL A 322 1.59 3.52 15.47
N GLN A 323 0.91 3.86 16.54
CA GLN A 323 0.94 5.17 17.16
C GLN A 323 2.20 5.29 18.01
N VAL A 324 2.98 6.33 17.76
CA VAL A 324 4.26 6.56 18.41
C VAL A 324 4.13 7.64 19.49
N ARG A 325 3.32 8.68 19.22
CA ARG A 325 3.02 9.80 20.14
C ARG A 325 1.53 10.11 20.19
#